data_7b830208bb1e8af53c7119a123b5ce28
#
_entry.id   7b830208bb1e8af53c7119a123b5ce28
#
_cell.length_a   1.000
_cell.length_b   1.000
_cell.length_c   1.000
_cell.angle_alpha   90.00
_cell.angle_beta   90.00
_cell.angle_gamma   90.00
#
_symmetry.space_group_name_H-M   'P 1'
#
loop_
_entity.id
_entity.type
_entity.pdbx_description
1 polymer ?
#
loop_
_entity_poly.entity_id
_entity_poly.type
_entity_poly.pdbx_seq_one_letter_code
_entity_poly.pdbx_strand_id
1 'polypeptide(L)'
;MNGLLKFITCGSVDDGKSTLIGHILYDSKLLYADQEKALELDSKVGSRGGAIDYSLLLDGLMAEREQGITIDVAYRYFTTDNRSFIVADTPGHEEYTRNMAVGASFADLAVILIDASQGVLVQTRRHARICKLMGIRYFVFAVNKMDLVKYDKNAYDKIVGQIEELKNELSLENVKIIPLSATEGDNVTVKSENITWYDGEPLLEYLENVDISEENAEQGFYLPVQRVCRPNHTFRGFQGQIESGSINVGDEITTLPSNESAHVKEIYVGDKKSETVFKGQPVTITLDKEVDVSRGCVLVKGTNLAPYKRLTASLLWMDDEPLTVGKDYLVKIGTKTIAGIVAGIDYAIDVNTGEHINAETIGKNGIAVCEILLTEAVVADLFEEHRTLGELILIDRVTNMTSACGVVDELKEKGGSFSDRASFKFENLEARGDIFEEFYYDPQSLSVLKYQPVDKTYTVGDKIPTEGESYKYPDSFDIIVLRDRVTVKVRNKKIGDIIETKNYEYDGYPVINGRGFEIKADSREKVVNFLREYATRDDENKFFEKWLNFNTYRKVTVKKKIKAVGEMPTAFCIT
;
A
#
# COMPACT_ATOMS: atom_id res chain seq x y z
N MET A 1 -32.29 12.79 -7.76
CA MET A 1 -31.09 12.06 -8.25
C MET A 1 -30.24 11.66 -7.04
N ASN A 2 -29.96 10.39 -6.93
CA ASN A 2 -29.19 9.81 -5.79
C ASN A 2 -27.66 10.02 -5.90
N GLY A 3 -27.20 11.08 -6.57
CA GLY A 3 -25.78 11.38 -6.74
C GLY A 3 -25.09 10.51 -7.79
N LEU A 4 -23.77 10.40 -7.68
CA LEU A 4 -22.91 9.59 -8.55
C LEU A 4 -22.54 8.28 -7.86
N LEU A 5 -22.67 7.15 -8.56
CA LEU A 5 -22.14 5.85 -8.12
C LEU A 5 -20.98 5.44 -9.05
N LYS A 6 -19.85 5.13 -8.46
CA LYS A 6 -18.71 4.55 -9.16
C LYS A 6 -18.65 3.06 -8.83
N PHE A 7 -18.73 2.20 -9.82
CA PHE A 7 -18.66 0.77 -9.56
C PHE A 7 -17.74 0.06 -10.54
N ILE A 8 -17.23 -1.07 -10.10
CA ILE A 8 -16.35 -1.95 -10.88
C ILE A 8 -17.08 -3.24 -11.21
N THR A 9 -16.89 -3.77 -12.41
CA THR A 9 -17.23 -5.17 -12.72
C THR A 9 -15.97 -6.02 -12.70
N CYS A 10 -15.98 -7.11 -11.95
CA CYS A 10 -14.89 -8.07 -11.86
C CYS A 10 -15.42 -9.51 -11.77
N GLY A 11 -14.55 -10.47 -11.99
CA GLY A 11 -14.87 -11.89 -12.10
C GLY A 11 -13.89 -12.59 -13.03
N SER A 12 -13.99 -13.89 -13.18
CA SER A 12 -13.09 -14.65 -14.05
C SER A 12 -13.27 -14.29 -15.53
N VAL A 13 -12.37 -14.77 -16.36
CA VAL A 13 -12.55 -14.70 -17.81
C VAL A 13 -13.84 -15.44 -18.16
N ASP A 14 -14.58 -14.93 -19.13
CA ASP A 14 -15.86 -15.46 -19.61
C ASP A 14 -17.05 -15.41 -18.61
N ASP A 15 -16.91 -14.80 -17.43
CA ASP A 15 -18.05 -14.65 -16.50
C ASP A 15 -19.12 -13.66 -17.02
N GLY A 16 -18.86 -12.94 -18.15
CA GLY A 16 -19.81 -12.07 -18.83
C GLY A 16 -19.82 -10.62 -18.35
N LYS A 17 -18.70 -10.10 -17.86
CA LYS A 17 -18.55 -8.71 -17.37
C LYS A 17 -18.92 -7.68 -18.42
N SER A 18 -18.24 -7.70 -19.57
CA SER A 18 -18.50 -6.76 -20.67
C SER A 18 -19.89 -6.95 -21.28
N THR A 19 -20.39 -8.18 -21.33
CA THR A 19 -21.78 -8.47 -21.73
C THR A 19 -22.79 -7.80 -20.82
N LEU A 20 -22.59 -7.88 -19.50
CA LEU A 20 -23.49 -7.28 -18.51
C LEU A 20 -23.57 -5.75 -18.65
N ILE A 21 -22.40 -5.09 -18.73
CA ILE A 21 -22.36 -3.63 -18.90
C ILE A 21 -23.00 -3.23 -20.24
N GLY A 22 -22.63 -3.94 -21.32
CA GLY A 22 -23.20 -3.66 -22.63
C GLY A 22 -24.72 -3.82 -22.67
N HIS A 23 -25.26 -4.83 -21.99
CA HIS A 23 -26.71 -5.03 -21.86
C HIS A 23 -27.37 -3.86 -21.10
N ILE A 24 -26.79 -3.43 -19.96
CA ILE A 24 -27.29 -2.27 -19.21
C ILE A 24 -27.35 -1.02 -20.09
N LEU A 25 -26.29 -0.75 -20.86
CA LEU A 25 -26.21 0.41 -21.75
C LEU A 25 -27.22 0.35 -22.89
N TYR A 26 -27.43 -0.83 -23.45
CA TYR A 26 -28.38 -1.06 -24.54
C TYR A 26 -29.84 -0.88 -24.09
N ASP A 27 -30.25 -1.57 -23.03
CA ASP A 27 -31.61 -1.53 -22.50
C ASP A 27 -32.01 -0.16 -21.97
N SER A 28 -31.05 0.52 -21.35
CA SER A 28 -31.26 1.88 -20.82
C SER A 28 -31.33 2.95 -21.93
N LYS A 29 -31.24 2.55 -23.22
CA LYS A 29 -31.24 3.44 -24.39
C LYS A 29 -30.20 4.56 -24.32
N LEU A 30 -29.04 4.24 -23.81
CA LEU A 30 -27.96 5.19 -23.57
C LEU A 30 -26.94 5.20 -24.71
N LEU A 31 -27.18 4.41 -25.75
CA LEU A 31 -26.34 4.35 -26.95
C LEU A 31 -26.79 5.43 -27.96
N TYR A 32 -25.81 5.98 -28.67
CA TYR A 32 -26.10 6.79 -29.84
C TYR A 32 -26.60 5.90 -31.00
N ALA A 33 -27.47 6.43 -31.84
CA ALA A 33 -28.08 5.68 -32.94
C ALA A 33 -27.09 5.08 -33.96
N ASP A 34 -25.89 5.63 -34.09
CA ASP A 34 -24.80 5.12 -34.90
C ASP A 34 -24.09 3.93 -34.20
N GLN A 35 -23.92 3.97 -32.87
CA GLN A 35 -23.38 2.88 -32.07
C GLN A 35 -24.33 1.68 -32.06
N GLU A 36 -25.63 1.91 -31.90
CA GLU A 36 -26.65 0.85 -31.93
C GLU A 36 -26.66 0.13 -33.28
N LYS A 37 -26.61 0.88 -34.39
CA LYS A 37 -26.53 0.31 -35.73
C LYS A 37 -25.22 -0.45 -36.00
N ALA A 38 -24.09 0.07 -35.49
CA ALA A 38 -22.80 -0.60 -35.59
C ALA A 38 -22.83 -1.93 -34.85
N LEU A 39 -23.36 -1.94 -33.61
CA LEU A 39 -23.51 -3.14 -32.80
C LEU A 39 -24.36 -4.21 -33.49
N GLU A 40 -25.52 -3.82 -34.06
CA GLU A 40 -26.37 -4.74 -34.80
C GLU A 40 -25.69 -5.32 -36.04
N LEU A 41 -24.90 -4.52 -36.75
CA LEU A 41 -24.14 -4.97 -37.94
C LEU A 41 -23.02 -5.91 -37.54
N ASP A 42 -22.23 -5.57 -36.55
CA ASP A 42 -21.09 -6.38 -36.08
C ASP A 42 -21.59 -7.71 -35.46
N SER A 43 -22.71 -7.68 -34.75
CA SER A 43 -23.35 -8.89 -34.16
C SER A 43 -23.86 -9.86 -35.25
N LYS A 44 -24.28 -9.36 -36.41
CA LYS A 44 -24.69 -10.21 -37.54
C LYS A 44 -23.54 -10.96 -38.20
N VAL A 45 -22.34 -10.44 -38.09
CA VAL A 45 -21.11 -11.06 -38.64
C VAL A 45 -20.47 -12.01 -37.63
N GLY A 46 -20.81 -11.88 -36.35
CA GLY A 46 -20.23 -12.65 -35.23
C GLY A 46 -20.79 -14.07 -35.08
N SER A 47 -20.23 -14.82 -34.15
CA SER A 47 -20.45 -16.25 -33.92
C SER A 47 -21.81 -16.62 -33.25
N ARG A 48 -22.62 -15.64 -32.82
CA ARG A 48 -23.88 -15.86 -32.05
C ARG A 48 -25.15 -16.01 -32.90
N GLY A 49 -25.03 -16.36 -34.16
CA GLY A 49 -26.20 -16.64 -35.03
C GLY A 49 -27.14 -15.46 -35.26
N GLY A 50 -26.65 -14.22 -35.12
CA GLY A 50 -27.40 -12.97 -35.34
C GLY A 50 -28.03 -12.35 -34.09
N ALA A 51 -27.85 -12.93 -32.90
CA ALA A 51 -28.19 -12.28 -31.64
C ALA A 51 -27.19 -11.16 -31.31
N ILE A 52 -27.63 -10.13 -30.60
CA ILE A 52 -26.78 -8.98 -30.24
C ILE A 52 -25.65 -9.44 -29.34
N ASP A 53 -24.42 -9.07 -29.69
CA ASP A 53 -23.24 -9.28 -28.84
C ASP A 53 -22.88 -7.99 -28.11
N TYR A 54 -23.37 -7.86 -26.89
CA TYR A 54 -23.21 -6.66 -26.06
C TYR A 54 -21.77 -6.38 -25.67
N SER A 55 -20.86 -7.39 -25.67
CA SER A 55 -19.47 -7.21 -25.30
C SER A 55 -18.72 -6.28 -26.26
N LEU A 56 -19.12 -6.26 -27.53
CA LEU A 56 -18.52 -5.41 -28.56
C LEU A 56 -18.63 -3.89 -28.27
N LEU A 57 -19.53 -3.49 -27.39
CA LEU A 57 -19.65 -2.09 -26.95
C LEU A 57 -18.48 -1.61 -26.09
N LEU A 58 -17.76 -2.52 -25.47
CA LEU A 58 -16.70 -2.21 -24.51
C LEU A 58 -15.31 -2.45 -25.06
N ASP A 59 -15.17 -3.36 -26.01
CA ASP A 59 -13.89 -3.73 -26.60
C ASP A 59 -13.27 -2.55 -27.39
N GLY A 60 -12.43 -1.78 -26.72
CA GLY A 60 -11.79 -0.58 -27.25
C GLY A 60 -10.50 -0.84 -28.01
N LEU A 61 -9.74 -1.85 -27.58
CA LEU A 61 -8.44 -2.18 -28.15
C LEU A 61 -8.55 -3.28 -29.21
N MET A 62 -7.75 -3.18 -30.29
CA MET A 62 -7.70 -4.25 -31.29
C MET A 62 -7.28 -5.60 -30.67
N ALA A 63 -6.35 -5.56 -29.73
CA ALA A 63 -5.88 -6.75 -29.03
C ALA A 63 -6.98 -7.42 -28.17
N GLU A 64 -7.89 -6.65 -27.59
CA GLU A 64 -9.05 -7.15 -26.84
C GLU A 64 -10.02 -7.87 -27.78
N ARG A 65 -10.30 -7.29 -28.94
CA ARG A 65 -11.16 -7.90 -29.97
C ARG A 65 -10.57 -9.17 -30.57
N GLU A 66 -9.26 -9.20 -30.76
CA GLU A 66 -8.55 -10.38 -31.30
C GLU A 66 -8.47 -11.52 -30.30
N GLN A 67 -8.28 -11.21 -29.01
CA GLN A 67 -8.09 -12.21 -27.96
C GLN A 67 -9.40 -12.55 -27.23
N GLY A 68 -10.44 -11.70 -27.36
CA GLY A 68 -11.73 -11.86 -26.69
C GLY A 68 -11.64 -11.68 -25.16
N ILE A 69 -10.65 -10.93 -24.67
CA ILE A 69 -10.45 -10.64 -23.24
C ILE A 69 -10.22 -9.16 -23.01
N THR A 70 -10.70 -8.65 -21.89
CA THR A 70 -10.38 -7.29 -21.41
C THR A 70 -8.93 -7.26 -20.94
N ILE A 71 -8.12 -6.33 -21.42
CA ILE A 71 -6.70 -6.15 -21.06
C ILE A 71 -6.54 -4.95 -20.13
N ASP A 72 -7.14 -3.82 -20.47
CA ASP A 72 -7.08 -2.58 -19.71
C ASP A 72 -8.43 -2.22 -19.10
N VAL A 73 -8.45 -1.26 -18.19
CA VAL A 73 -9.71 -0.80 -17.55
C VAL A 73 -10.47 0.10 -18.53
N ALA A 74 -11.67 -0.31 -18.89
CA ALA A 74 -12.56 0.51 -19.71
C ALA A 74 -13.58 1.26 -18.83
N TYR A 75 -13.52 2.59 -18.85
CA TYR A 75 -14.47 3.42 -18.13
C TYR A 75 -15.62 3.82 -19.03
N ARG A 76 -16.86 3.66 -18.53
CA ARG A 76 -18.09 4.14 -19.18
C ARG A 76 -18.90 5.01 -18.23
N TYR A 77 -19.48 6.03 -18.81
CA TYR A 77 -20.31 7.02 -18.11
C TYR A 77 -21.72 6.93 -18.63
N PHE A 78 -22.68 6.79 -17.75
CA PHE A 78 -24.09 6.80 -18.11
C PHE A 78 -24.94 7.36 -16.99
N THR A 79 -26.15 7.79 -17.33
CA THR A 79 -27.10 8.38 -16.38
C THR A 79 -28.47 7.85 -16.67
N THR A 80 -29.15 7.35 -15.65
CA THR A 80 -30.57 7.05 -15.69
C THR A 80 -31.38 8.23 -15.09
N ASP A 81 -32.68 8.12 -15.07
CA ASP A 81 -33.54 9.15 -14.44
C ASP A 81 -33.25 9.31 -12.94
N ASN A 82 -32.73 8.26 -12.29
CA ASN A 82 -32.56 8.19 -10.84
C ASN A 82 -31.12 8.50 -10.40
N ARG A 83 -30.10 8.09 -11.16
CA ARG A 83 -28.70 8.18 -10.73
C ARG A 83 -27.73 8.31 -11.91
N SER A 84 -26.57 8.95 -11.67
CA SER A 84 -25.42 8.94 -12.58
C SER A 84 -24.41 7.86 -12.19
N PHE A 85 -23.77 7.24 -13.18
CA PHE A 85 -22.86 6.11 -12.98
C PHE A 85 -21.54 6.31 -13.71
N ILE A 86 -20.47 5.82 -13.09
CA ILE A 86 -19.22 5.52 -13.75
C ILE A 86 -18.93 4.04 -13.50
N VAL A 87 -18.87 3.25 -14.55
CA VAL A 87 -18.49 1.84 -14.45
C VAL A 87 -17.09 1.63 -14.99
N ALA A 88 -16.29 0.88 -14.26
CA ALA A 88 -15.00 0.38 -14.69
C ALA A 88 -15.13 -1.11 -15.03
N ASP A 89 -15.05 -1.45 -16.31
CA ASP A 89 -14.90 -2.84 -16.74
C ASP A 89 -13.44 -3.26 -16.60
N THR A 90 -13.19 -4.37 -15.91
CA THR A 90 -11.85 -4.79 -15.55
C THR A 90 -11.49 -6.19 -16.04
N PRO A 91 -10.20 -6.42 -16.31
CA PRO A 91 -9.71 -7.72 -16.73
C PRO A 91 -10.05 -8.83 -15.73
N GLY A 92 -10.40 -10.02 -16.24
CA GLY A 92 -10.62 -11.22 -15.42
C GLY A 92 -9.37 -12.11 -15.28
N HIS A 93 -8.37 -11.94 -16.17
CA HIS A 93 -7.17 -12.76 -16.19
C HIS A 93 -6.16 -12.31 -15.12
N GLU A 94 -5.51 -13.26 -14.45
CA GLU A 94 -4.58 -12.96 -13.34
C GLU A 94 -3.38 -12.10 -13.75
N GLU A 95 -2.94 -12.17 -14.98
CA GLU A 95 -1.84 -11.37 -15.50
C GLU A 95 -2.13 -9.86 -15.44
N TYR A 96 -3.41 -9.50 -15.56
CA TYR A 96 -3.88 -8.11 -15.54
C TYR A 96 -4.43 -7.67 -14.19
N THR A 97 -4.10 -8.37 -13.11
CA THR A 97 -4.52 -8.02 -11.73
C THR A 97 -4.17 -6.57 -11.36
N ARG A 98 -3.06 -6.04 -11.87
CA ARG A 98 -2.69 -4.61 -11.72
C ARG A 98 -3.80 -3.68 -12.21
N ASN A 99 -4.33 -3.92 -13.42
CA ASN A 99 -5.37 -3.09 -14.01
C ASN A 99 -6.70 -3.24 -13.24
N MET A 100 -7.01 -4.46 -12.80
CA MET A 100 -8.16 -4.71 -11.92
C MET A 100 -8.05 -3.91 -10.60
N ALA A 101 -6.89 -3.88 -9.96
CA ALA A 101 -6.67 -3.11 -8.73
C ALA A 101 -6.84 -1.59 -8.95
N VAL A 102 -6.39 -1.07 -10.11
CA VAL A 102 -6.62 0.34 -10.49
C VAL A 102 -8.11 0.64 -10.60
N GLY A 103 -8.89 -0.23 -11.24
CA GLY A 103 -10.34 -0.09 -11.30
C GLY A 103 -10.99 -0.13 -9.91
N ALA A 104 -10.53 -1.04 -9.04
CA ALA A 104 -11.05 -1.19 -7.69
C ALA A 104 -10.76 0.04 -6.81
N SER A 105 -9.58 0.66 -6.94
CA SER A 105 -9.22 1.85 -6.14
C SER A 105 -10.10 3.07 -6.41
N PHE A 106 -10.77 3.09 -7.56
CA PHE A 106 -11.66 4.16 -7.99
C PHE A 106 -13.11 3.98 -7.51
N ALA A 107 -13.54 2.73 -7.28
CA ALA A 107 -14.94 2.37 -7.13
C ALA A 107 -15.44 2.43 -5.68
N ASP A 108 -16.75 2.71 -5.54
CA ASP A 108 -17.47 2.69 -4.29
C ASP A 108 -18.14 1.32 -4.05
N LEU A 109 -18.44 0.59 -5.15
CA LEU A 109 -19.15 -0.69 -5.15
C LEU A 109 -18.50 -1.66 -6.13
N ALA A 110 -18.45 -2.94 -5.78
CA ALA A 110 -18.00 -4.01 -6.67
C ALA A 110 -19.15 -4.92 -7.09
N VAL A 111 -19.31 -5.11 -8.40
CA VAL A 111 -20.15 -6.16 -8.99
C VAL A 111 -19.25 -7.31 -9.39
N ILE A 112 -19.28 -8.38 -8.63
CA ILE A 112 -18.48 -9.58 -8.87
C ILE A 112 -19.34 -10.64 -9.55
N LEU A 113 -19.01 -10.93 -10.80
CA LEU A 113 -19.74 -11.93 -11.58
C LEU A 113 -19.25 -13.33 -11.24
N ILE A 114 -20.19 -14.27 -11.20
CA ILE A 114 -19.95 -15.69 -10.96
C ILE A 114 -20.76 -16.48 -11.99
N ASP A 115 -20.09 -17.34 -12.76
CA ASP A 115 -20.77 -18.26 -13.67
C ASP A 115 -21.54 -19.30 -12.87
N ALA A 116 -22.87 -19.37 -13.05
CA ALA A 116 -23.75 -20.30 -12.34
C ALA A 116 -23.40 -21.79 -12.55
N SER A 117 -22.71 -22.12 -13.64
CA SER A 117 -22.26 -23.47 -13.93
C SER A 117 -20.97 -23.86 -13.20
N GLN A 118 -20.17 -22.87 -12.78
CA GLN A 118 -18.84 -23.09 -12.19
C GLN A 118 -18.81 -22.78 -10.67
N GLY A 119 -19.57 -21.78 -10.23
CA GLY A 119 -19.56 -21.32 -8.83
C GLY A 119 -18.37 -20.42 -8.51
N VAL A 120 -18.06 -20.28 -7.21
CA VAL A 120 -16.99 -19.40 -6.72
C VAL A 120 -15.61 -20.01 -7.04
N LEU A 121 -14.86 -19.33 -7.90
CA LEU A 121 -13.52 -19.72 -8.33
C LEU A 121 -12.43 -18.98 -7.54
N VAL A 122 -11.18 -19.42 -7.71
CA VAL A 122 -9.99 -18.74 -7.12
C VAL A 122 -9.93 -17.27 -7.52
N GLN A 123 -10.21 -16.94 -8.78
CA GLN A 123 -10.21 -15.55 -9.25
C GLN A 123 -11.32 -14.73 -8.58
N THR A 124 -12.49 -15.30 -8.35
CA THR A 124 -13.58 -14.65 -7.60
C THR A 124 -13.12 -14.25 -6.19
N ARG A 125 -12.45 -15.18 -5.48
CA ARG A 125 -11.88 -14.93 -4.15
C ARG A 125 -10.80 -13.84 -4.19
N ARG A 126 -9.88 -13.91 -5.16
CA ARG A 126 -8.81 -12.91 -5.37
C ARG A 126 -9.39 -11.52 -5.62
N HIS A 127 -10.36 -11.40 -6.51
CA HIS A 127 -10.99 -10.13 -6.84
C HIS A 127 -11.74 -9.54 -5.65
N ALA A 128 -12.47 -10.35 -4.89
CA ALA A 128 -13.14 -9.88 -3.67
C ALA A 128 -12.13 -9.36 -2.63
N ARG A 129 -10.99 -10.04 -2.44
CA ARG A 129 -9.91 -9.57 -1.54
C ARG A 129 -9.31 -8.25 -2.00
N ILE A 130 -9.03 -8.12 -3.29
CA ILE A 130 -8.46 -6.88 -3.84
C ILE A 130 -9.47 -5.74 -3.71
N CYS A 131 -10.74 -5.97 -4.01
CA CYS A 131 -11.79 -4.97 -3.84
C CYS A 131 -11.87 -4.51 -2.36
N LYS A 132 -11.84 -5.46 -1.41
CA LYS A 132 -11.80 -5.14 0.01
C LYS A 132 -10.54 -4.36 0.39
N LEU A 133 -9.37 -4.80 -0.08
CA LEU A 133 -8.08 -4.12 0.17
C LEU A 133 -8.11 -2.68 -0.34
N MET A 134 -8.75 -2.44 -1.49
CA MET A 134 -8.92 -1.09 -2.06
C MET A 134 -10.04 -0.27 -1.39
N GLY A 135 -10.66 -0.78 -0.32
CA GLY A 135 -11.63 -0.06 0.50
C GLY A 135 -13.06 -0.08 -0.02
N ILE A 136 -13.39 -0.98 -0.92
CA ILE A 136 -14.78 -1.19 -1.35
C ILE A 136 -15.55 -1.84 -0.20
N ARG A 137 -16.69 -1.24 0.18
CA ARG A 137 -17.55 -1.70 1.27
C ARG A 137 -18.85 -2.36 0.79
N TYR A 138 -19.26 -2.11 -0.46
CA TYR A 138 -20.49 -2.62 -1.05
C TYR A 138 -20.19 -3.63 -2.12
N PHE A 139 -20.76 -4.82 -1.97
CA PHE A 139 -20.50 -5.94 -2.87
C PHE A 139 -21.80 -6.49 -3.44
N VAL A 140 -21.88 -6.60 -4.75
CA VAL A 140 -22.91 -7.36 -5.44
C VAL A 140 -22.28 -8.59 -6.06
N PHE A 141 -22.68 -9.77 -5.60
CA PHE A 141 -22.33 -11.00 -6.29
C PHE A 141 -23.43 -11.32 -7.31
N ALA A 142 -23.12 -11.11 -8.58
CA ALA A 142 -24.01 -11.37 -9.70
C ALA A 142 -23.81 -12.82 -10.16
N VAL A 143 -24.73 -13.72 -9.76
CA VAL A 143 -24.73 -15.10 -10.21
C VAL A 143 -25.28 -15.14 -11.63
N ASN A 144 -24.36 -15.06 -12.60
CA ASN A 144 -24.64 -14.90 -14.01
C ASN A 144 -24.81 -16.24 -14.73
N LYS A 145 -25.33 -16.18 -15.95
CA LYS A 145 -25.59 -17.33 -16.82
C LYS A 145 -26.58 -18.34 -16.22
N MET A 146 -27.58 -17.82 -15.51
CA MET A 146 -28.67 -18.65 -14.95
C MET A 146 -29.44 -19.40 -16.04
N ASP A 147 -29.45 -18.90 -17.27
CA ASP A 147 -29.99 -19.57 -18.47
C ASP A 147 -29.31 -20.91 -18.75
N LEU A 148 -27.98 -21.01 -18.61
CA LEU A 148 -27.22 -22.25 -18.84
C LEU A 148 -27.57 -23.37 -17.83
N VAL A 149 -27.93 -22.98 -16.61
CA VAL A 149 -28.39 -23.93 -15.59
C VAL A 149 -29.91 -24.02 -15.51
N LYS A 150 -30.62 -23.50 -16.54
CA LYS A 150 -32.08 -23.53 -16.68
C LYS A 150 -32.80 -22.91 -15.49
N TYR A 151 -32.22 -21.85 -14.95
CA TYR A 151 -32.75 -21.07 -13.82
C TYR A 151 -32.99 -21.91 -12.55
N ASP A 152 -32.20 -22.99 -12.37
CA ASP A 152 -32.34 -23.89 -11.24
C ASP A 152 -31.99 -23.20 -9.91
N LYS A 153 -32.95 -23.17 -9.01
CA LYS A 153 -32.78 -22.59 -7.68
C LYS A 153 -31.73 -23.34 -6.85
N ASN A 154 -31.61 -24.66 -6.99
CA ASN A 154 -30.63 -25.43 -6.21
C ASN A 154 -29.18 -25.09 -6.62
N ALA A 155 -28.94 -24.84 -7.92
CA ALA A 155 -27.65 -24.37 -8.39
C ALA A 155 -27.30 -23.01 -7.79
N TYR A 156 -28.25 -22.09 -7.75
CA TYR A 156 -28.12 -20.79 -7.11
C TYR A 156 -27.86 -20.90 -5.60
N ASP A 157 -28.69 -21.66 -4.87
CA ASP A 157 -28.57 -21.83 -3.41
C ASP A 157 -27.19 -22.39 -3.01
N LYS A 158 -26.62 -23.30 -3.82
CA LYS A 158 -25.25 -23.82 -3.62
C LYS A 158 -24.20 -22.71 -3.74
N ILE A 159 -24.34 -21.83 -4.72
CA ILE A 159 -23.41 -20.71 -4.92
C ILE A 159 -23.57 -19.67 -3.81
N VAL A 160 -24.78 -19.41 -3.36
CA VAL A 160 -25.05 -18.56 -2.20
C VAL A 160 -24.29 -19.05 -0.98
N GLY A 161 -24.29 -20.39 -0.72
CA GLY A 161 -23.49 -20.98 0.36
C GLY A 161 -22.00 -20.68 0.24
N GLN A 162 -21.42 -20.79 -0.96
CA GLN A 162 -20.02 -20.46 -1.21
C GLN A 162 -19.73 -18.95 -1.04
N ILE A 163 -20.67 -18.09 -1.43
CA ILE A 163 -20.54 -16.63 -1.24
C ILE A 163 -20.61 -16.25 0.24
N GLU A 164 -21.49 -16.89 1.02
CA GLU A 164 -21.57 -16.65 2.46
C GLU A 164 -20.29 -17.11 3.20
N GLU A 165 -19.66 -18.21 2.77
CA GLU A 165 -18.33 -18.60 3.26
C GLU A 165 -17.30 -17.51 2.98
N LEU A 166 -17.22 -17.02 1.74
CA LEU A 166 -16.31 -15.94 1.33
C LEU A 166 -16.58 -14.63 2.06
N LYS A 167 -17.86 -14.28 2.24
CA LYS A 167 -18.29 -13.11 3.00
C LYS A 167 -17.79 -13.16 4.44
N ASN A 168 -17.93 -14.31 5.11
CA ASN A 168 -17.45 -14.50 6.48
C ASN A 168 -15.93 -14.45 6.56
N GLU A 169 -15.24 -15.11 5.65
CA GLU A 169 -13.79 -15.12 5.53
C GLU A 169 -13.21 -13.71 5.37
N LEU A 170 -13.82 -12.93 4.50
CA LEU A 170 -13.39 -11.56 4.23
C LEU A 170 -14.06 -10.51 5.15
N SER A 171 -14.98 -10.89 6.02
CA SER A 171 -15.78 -9.97 6.85
C SER A 171 -16.41 -8.85 6.01
N LEU A 172 -17.12 -9.23 4.92
CA LEU A 172 -17.81 -8.27 4.07
C LEU A 172 -19.16 -7.89 4.70
N GLU A 173 -19.41 -6.59 4.85
CA GLU A 173 -20.58 -6.09 5.57
C GLU A 173 -21.81 -5.95 4.67
N ASN A 174 -21.65 -5.26 3.53
CA ASN A 174 -22.73 -4.92 2.63
C ASN A 174 -22.69 -5.82 1.39
N VAL A 175 -23.35 -6.97 1.48
CA VAL A 175 -23.37 -7.96 0.41
C VAL A 175 -24.79 -8.17 -0.11
N LYS A 176 -24.95 -8.05 -1.43
CA LYS A 176 -26.16 -8.40 -2.17
C LYS A 176 -25.84 -9.52 -3.15
N ILE A 177 -26.72 -10.51 -3.25
CA ILE A 177 -26.56 -11.63 -4.19
C ILE A 177 -27.74 -11.62 -5.15
N ILE A 178 -27.48 -11.50 -6.45
CA ILE A 178 -28.51 -11.36 -7.50
C ILE A 178 -28.29 -12.45 -8.56
N PRO A 179 -29.28 -13.35 -8.77
CA PRO A 179 -29.25 -14.27 -9.89
C PRO A 179 -29.66 -13.55 -11.17
N LEU A 180 -28.88 -13.66 -12.24
CA LEU A 180 -29.18 -12.98 -13.51
C LEU A 180 -28.68 -13.76 -14.73
N SER A 181 -29.12 -13.34 -15.90
CA SER A 181 -28.52 -13.69 -17.18
C SER A 181 -28.18 -12.41 -17.94
N ALA A 182 -26.89 -12.10 -18.06
CA ALA A 182 -26.42 -10.92 -18.78
C ALA A 182 -26.74 -10.99 -20.29
N THR A 183 -26.86 -12.19 -20.84
CA THR A 183 -27.19 -12.39 -22.26
C THR A 183 -28.68 -12.23 -22.53
N GLU A 184 -29.53 -12.84 -21.70
CA GLU A 184 -30.98 -12.83 -21.88
C GLU A 184 -31.68 -11.59 -21.23
N GLY A 185 -30.96 -10.85 -20.37
CA GLY A 185 -31.46 -9.68 -19.67
C GLY A 185 -32.20 -9.96 -18.37
N ASP A 186 -32.29 -11.23 -17.97
CA ASP A 186 -33.00 -11.63 -16.75
C ASP A 186 -32.37 -10.99 -15.51
N ASN A 187 -33.14 -10.22 -14.75
CA ASN A 187 -32.70 -9.48 -13.55
C ASN A 187 -31.53 -8.50 -13.77
N VAL A 188 -31.30 -8.08 -15.00
CA VAL A 188 -30.30 -7.03 -15.29
C VAL A 188 -30.92 -5.65 -15.10
N THR A 189 -31.84 -5.26 -15.95
CA THR A 189 -32.54 -3.96 -15.90
C THR A 189 -33.98 -4.09 -15.40
N VAL A 190 -34.61 -5.24 -15.68
CA VAL A 190 -35.97 -5.54 -15.29
C VAL A 190 -36.04 -6.91 -14.58
N LYS A 191 -37.08 -7.10 -13.77
CA LYS A 191 -37.31 -8.36 -13.06
C LYS A 191 -37.60 -9.49 -14.05
N SER A 192 -36.92 -10.62 -13.86
CA SER A 192 -37.03 -11.80 -14.71
C SER A 192 -38.38 -12.51 -14.54
N GLU A 193 -38.96 -12.95 -15.65
CA GLU A 193 -40.12 -13.87 -15.65
C GLU A 193 -39.67 -15.33 -15.50
N ASN A 194 -38.38 -15.64 -15.76
CA ASN A 194 -37.82 -16.99 -15.67
C ASN A 194 -37.33 -17.33 -14.26
N ILE A 195 -36.94 -16.32 -13.45
CA ILE A 195 -36.42 -16.49 -12.09
C ILE A 195 -37.50 -16.14 -11.06
N THR A 196 -38.62 -16.80 -11.12
CA THR A 196 -39.82 -16.48 -10.31
C THR A 196 -39.65 -16.74 -8.81
N TRP A 197 -38.62 -17.49 -8.42
CA TRP A 197 -38.28 -17.79 -7.03
C TRP A 197 -37.41 -16.73 -6.36
N TYR A 198 -36.95 -15.71 -7.11
CA TYR A 198 -36.18 -14.60 -6.57
C TYR A 198 -37.10 -13.37 -6.39
N ASP A 199 -37.28 -12.96 -5.13
CA ASP A 199 -38.13 -11.85 -4.78
C ASP A 199 -37.42 -10.49 -4.71
N GLY A 200 -36.08 -10.47 -4.91
CA GLY A 200 -35.27 -9.26 -4.88
C GLY A 200 -35.44 -8.38 -6.10
N GLU A 201 -34.83 -7.22 -6.05
CA GLU A 201 -34.75 -6.26 -7.13
C GLU A 201 -33.72 -6.68 -8.20
N PRO A 202 -33.89 -6.29 -9.48
CA PRO A 202 -32.90 -6.45 -10.51
C PRO A 202 -31.66 -5.58 -10.24
N LEU A 203 -30.55 -5.90 -10.93
CA LEU A 203 -29.25 -5.28 -10.67
C LEU A 203 -29.28 -3.74 -10.83
N LEU A 204 -29.82 -3.23 -11.94
CA LEU A 204 -29.86 -1.78 -12.18
C LEU A 204 -30.68 -1.04 -11.13
N GLU A 205 -31.82 -1.57 -10.72
CA GLU A 205 -32.66 -0.98 -9.68
C GLU A 205 -31.92 -0.95 -8.32
N TYR A 206 -31.17 -2.00 -7.98
CA TYR A 206 -30.32 -2.00 -6.79
C TYR A 206 -29.24 -0.92 -6.88
N LEU A 207 -28.52 -0.81 -8.01
CA LEU A 207 -27.48 0.19 -8.22
C LEU A 207 -28.02 1.63 -8.16
N GLU A 208 -29.25 1.86 -8.61
CA GLU A 208 -29.91 3.17 -8.51
C GLU A 208 -30.23 3.57 -7.06
N ASN A 209 -30.58 2.60 -6.22
CA ASN A 209 -31.16 2.85 -4.90
C ASN A 209 -30.15 2.64 -3.74
N VAL A 210 -29.05 1.93 -3.95
CA VAL A 210 -28.07 1.67 -2.89
C VAL A 210 -27.53 2.97 -2.31
N ASP A 211 -27.64 3.13 -1.00
CA ASP A 211 -27.05 4.26 -0.29
C ASP A 211 -25.60 3.96 0.07
N ILE A 212 -24.69 4.70 -0.55
CA ILE A 212 -23.24 4.64 -0.30
C ILE A 212 -22.76 5.83 0.54
N SER A 213 -23.68 6.62 1.09
CA SER A 213 -23.29 7.74 1.96
C SER A 213 -22.56 7.20 3.19
N GLU A 214 -21.34 7.67 3.38
CA GLU A 214 -20.58 7.37 4.60
C GLU A 214 -21.15 8.20 5.74
N GLU A 215 -21.60 7.56 6.81
CA GLU A 215 -21.83 8.20 8.10
C GLU A 215 -20.48 8.53 8.77
N ASN A 216 -19.65 9.31 8.11
CA ASN A 216 -18.44 9.79 8.72
C ASN A 216 -18.79 10.94 9.66
N ALA A 217 -18.61 10.70 10.97
CA ALA A 217 -18.52 11.79 11.93
C ALA A 217 -17.49 12.80 11.39
N GLU A 218 -17.82 14.11 11.46
CA GLU A 218 -16.93 15.17 10.98
C GLU A 218 -15.56 15.08 11.70
N GLN A 219 -14.57 14.53 11.02
CA GLN A 219 -13.21 14.31 11.54
C GLN A 219 -12.32 15.54 11.41
N GLY A 220 -12.91 16.73 11.29
CA GLY A 220 -12.20 17.98 11.06
C GLY A 220 -11.88 18.22 9.58
N PHE A 221 -11.21 19.35 9.31
CA PHE A 221 -10.83 19.75 7.97
C PHE A 221 -9.40 19.30 7.65
N TYR A 222 -9.21 18.71 6.46
CA TYR A 222 -7.88 18.59 5.88
C TYR A 222 -7.88 18.72 4.37
N LEU A 223 -6.76 19.28 3.86
CA LEU A 223 -6.51 19.53 2.45
C LEU A 223 -5.05 19.16 2.12
N PRO A 224 -4.80 18.05 1.40
CA PRO A 224 -3.50 17.75 0.85
C PRO A 224 -3.11 18.75 -0.24
N VAL A 225 -1.99 19.43 -0.07
CA VAL A 225 -1.54 20.42 -1.05
C VAL A 225 -0.97 19.73 -2.29
N GLN A 226 -1.64 19.92 -3.41
CA GLN A 226 -1.25 19.37 -4.71
C GLN A 226 -0.33 20.30 -5.49
N ARG A 227 -0.53 21.61 -5.31
CA ARG A 227 0.24 22.64 -6.02
C ARG A 227 0.28 23.92 -5.20
N VAL A 228 1.44 24.60 -5.24
CA VAL A 228 1.56 25.99 -4.79
C VAL A 228 1.50 26.90 -6.02
N CYS A 229 0.51 27.78 -6.06
CA CYS A 229 0.28 28.74 -7.13
C CYS A 229 0.87 30.11 -6.73
N ARG A 230 1.84 30.59 -7.48
CA ARG A 230 2.48 31.89 -7.24
C ARG A 230 2.65 32.66 -8.54
N PRO A 231 1.57 33.21 -9.12
CA PRO A 231 1.60 33.89 -10.40
C PRO A 231 2.36 35.25 -10.34
N ASN A 232 2.45 35.84 -9.14
CA ASN A 232 3.17 37.08 -8.89
C ASN A 232 3.69 37.13 -7.44
N HIS A 233 4.38 38.22 -7.06
CA HIS A 233 4.99 38.36 -5.73
C HIS A 233 3.98 38.58 -4.59
N THR A 234 2.76 38.98 -4.89
CA THR A 234 1.74 39.31 -3.89
C THR A 234 0.73 38.20 -3.65
N PHE A 235 0.75 37.15 -4.47
CA PHE A 235 -0.18 36.02 -4.39
C PHE A 235 0.56 34.70 -4.16
N ARG A 236 0.19 33.99 -3.10
CA ARG A 236 0.61 32.62 -2.84
C ARG A 236 -0.60 31.82 -2.42
N GLY A 237 -1.04 30.91 -3.31
CA GLY A 237 -2.21 30.05 -3.09
C GLY A 237 -1.82 28.59 -3.00
N PHE A 238 -2.43 27.87 -2.08
CA PHE A 238 -2.29 26.43 -1.88
C PHE A 238 -3.48 25.73 -2.50
N GLN A 239 -3.23 24.93 -3.51
CA GLN A 239 -4.26 24.25 -4.31
C GLN A 239 -4.36 22.80 -3.94
N GLY A 240 -5.60 22.33 -3.77
CA GLY A 240 -5.93 20.93 -3.49
C GLY A 240 -7.44 20.72 -3.47
N GLN A 241 -7.85 19.50 -3.24
CA GLN A 241 -9.23 19.14 -2.95
C GLN A 241 -9.42 19.02 -1.45
N ILE A 242 -10.54 19.49 -0.94
CA ILE A 242 -10.90 19.26 0.47
C ILE A 242 -11.34 17.80 0.61
N GLU A 243 -10.61 17.04 1.41
CA GLU A 243 -10.88 15.61 1.60
C GLU A 243 -11.83 15.35 2.78
N SER A 244 -11.86 16.26 3.77
CA SER A 244 -12.77 16.18 4.91
C SER A 244 -13.14 17.55 5.45
N GLY A 245 -14.33 17.64 6.06
CA GLY A 245 -14.82 18.80 6.78
C GLY A 245 -15.11 20.03 5.91
N SER A 246 -15.03 21.19 6.54
CA SER A 246 -15.24 22.50 5.92
C SER A 246 -14.27 23.54 6.46
N ILE A 247 -14.04 24.62 5.70
CA ILE A 247 -13.20 25.72 6.09
C ILE A 247 -13.80 27.06 5.67
N ASN A 248 -13.62 28.07 6.51
CA ASN A 248 -14.11 29.43 6.27
C ASN A 248 -12.93 30.40 6.17
N VAL A 249 -13.16 31.53 5.51
CA VAL A 249 -12.28 32.67 5.58
C VAL A 249 -12.14 33.14 7.04
N GLY A 250 -10.90 33.38 7.51
CA GLY A 250 -10.60 33.76 8.88
C GLY A 250 -10.33 32.58 9.82
N ASP A 251 -10.62 31.35 9.44
CA ASP A 251 -10.31 30.17 10.25
C ASP A 251 -8.80 30.00 10.45
N GLU A 252 -8.41 29.61 11.67
CA GLU A 252 -7.04 29.19 11.95
C GLU A 252 -6.82 27.77 11.46
N ILE A 253 -5.73 27.55 10.74
CA ILE A 253 -5.27 26.24 10.27
C ILE A 253 -3.86 25.96 10.74
N THR A 254 -3.52 24.70 10.81
CA THR A 254 -2.14 24.23 11.02
C THR A 254 -1.60 23.59 9.75
N THR A 255 -0.33 23.82 9.46
CA THR A 255 0.35 23.20 8.32
C THR A 255 1.17 22.00 8.79
N LEU A 256 1.03 20.86 8.14
CA LEU A 256 1.81 19.66 8.44
C LEU A 256 2.76 19.34 7.27
N PRO A 257 4.02 18.89 7.54
CA PRO A 257 4.59 18.51 8.84
C PRO A 257 5.24 19.64 9.62
N SER A 258 5.28 20.90 9.11
CA SER A 258 5.98 22.04 9.74
C SER A 258 5.36 22.49 11.07
N ASN A 259 4.09 22.15 11.31
CA ASN A 259 3.31 22.50 12.49
C ASN A 259 3.21 24.03 12.75
N GLU A 260 3.13 24.80 11.67
CA GLU A 260 2.93 26.25 11.73
C GLU A 260 1.44 26.59 11.66
N SER A 261 0.97 27.53 12.48
CA SER A 261 -0.40 28.06 12.42
C SER A 261 -0.48 29.30 11.54
N ALA A 262 -1.57 29.46 10.80
CA ALA A 262 -1.90 30.64 10.01
C ALA A 262 -3.41 30.77 9.88
N HIS A 263 -3.92 31.95 9.45
CA HIS A 263 -5.34 32.13 9.17
C HIS A 263 -5.63 32.10 7.67
N VAL A 264 -6.76 31.56 7.31
CA VAL A 264 -7.26 31.57 5.93
C VAL A 264 -7.61 33.00 5.55
N LYS A 265 -6.91 33.56 4.57
CA LYS A 265 -7.11 34.92 4.10
C LYS A 265 -8.18 35.02 3.03
N GLU A 266 -8.11 34.16 2.03
CA GLU A 266 -9.08 34.08 0.93
C GLU A 266 -9.18 32.66 0.43
N ILE A 267 -10.36 32.30 -0.05
CA ILE A 267 -10.64 31.00 -0.67
C ILE A 267 -11.19 31.23 -2.08
N TYR A 268 -10.74 30.43 -3.03
CA TYR A 268 -11.20 30.46 -4.42
C TYR A 268 -11.68 29.07 -4.86
N VAL A 269 -12.84 29.01 -5.49
CA VAL A 269 -13.37 27.86 -6.22
C VAL A 269 -13.36 28.23 -7.71
N GLY A 270 -12.43 27.66 -8.46
CA GLY A 270 -12.11 28.14 -9.80
C GLY A 270 -11.56 29.56 -9.75
N ASP A 271 -12.27 30.50 -10.39
CA ASP A 271 -11.96 31.94 -10.44
C ASP A 271 -12.77 32.80 -9.45
N LYS A 272 -13.71 32.20 -8.71
CA LYS A 272 -14.63 32.88 -7.80
C LYS A 272 -14.17 32.77 -6.35
N LYS A 273 -14.28 33.89 -5.62
CA LYS A 273 -14.11 33.89 -4.17
C LYS A 273 -15.30 33.21 -3.48
N SER A 274 -14.99 32.47 -2.42
CA SER A 274 -15.98 31.84 -1.56
C SER A 274 -15.64 32.12 -0.09
N GLU A 275 -16.66 32.30 0.74
CA GLU A 275 -16.50 32.46 2.19
C GLU A 275 -16.34 31.11 2.90
N THR A 276 -17.01 30.07 2.38
CA THR A 276 -17.04 28.72 2.95
C THR A 276 -16.91 27.69 1.84
N VAL A 277 -16.17 26.62 2.11
CA VAL A 277 -16.02 25.48 1.19
C VAL A 277 -16.05 24.18 1.97
N PHE A 278 -16.40 23.07 1.30
CA PHE A 278 -16.73 21.79 1.89
C PHE A 278 -15.98 20.63 1.22
N LYS A 279 -16.03 19.46 1.84
CA LYS A 279 -15.51 18.18 1.32
C LYS A 279 -15.85 18.02 -0.18
N GLY A 280 -14.85 17.55 -0.95
CA GLY A 280 -14.97 17.27 -2.39
C GLY A 280 -14.74 18.48 -3.30
N GLN A 281 -14.67 19.70 -2.78
CA GLN A 281 -14.44 20.90 -3.59
C GLN A 281 -12.95 21.12 -3.87
N PRO A 282 -12.55 21.30 -5.14
CA PRO A 282 -11.21 21.75 -5.50
C PRO A 282 -11.10 23.24 -5.23
N VAL A 283 -10.10 23.64 -4.45
CA VAL A 283 -9.95 25.02 -3.97
C VAL A 283 -8.53 25.56 -4.08
N THR A 284 -8.42 26.88 -4.02
CA THR A 284 -7.18 27.60 -3.76
C THR A 284 -7.33 28.38 -2.47
N ILE A 285 -6.52 28.10 -1.48
CA ILE A 285 -6.51 28.81 -0.19
C ILE A 285 -5.27 29.69 -0.10
N THR A 286 -5.45 30.97 0.28
CA THR A 286 -4.35 31.87 0.62
C THR A 286 -4.33 32.09 2.12
N LEU A 287 -3.15 32.34 2.69
CA LEU A 287 -2.96 32.53 4.12
C LEU A 287 -2.54 33.97 4.43
N ASP A 288 -2.75 34.39 5.68
CA ASP A 288 -2.46 35.74 6.16
C ASP A 288 -0.96 36.00 6.32
N LYS A 289 -0.15 34.94 6.45
CA LYS A 289 1.30 35.00 6.55
C LYS A 289 2.01 33.96 5.70
N GLU A 290 3.29 34.12 5.48
CA GLU A 290 4.14 33.13 4.83
C GLU A 290 4.36 31.94 5.80
N VAL A 291 4.19 30.73 5.29
CA VAL A 291 4.40 29.46 5.99
C VAL A 291 5.20 28.51 5.10
N ASP A 292 5.89 27.55 5.71
CA ASP A 292 6.61 26.53 4.95
C ASP A 292 5.66 25.44 4.47
N VAL A 293 5.07 25.67 3.31
CA VAL A 293 4.13 24.73 2.66
C VAL A 293 4.53 24.54 1.20
N SER A 294 4.68 23.29 0.83
CA SER A 294 4.95 22.82 -0.53
C SER A 294 3.98 21.70 -0.91
N ARG A 295 4.10 21.19 -2.14
CA ARG A 295 3.37 19.97 -2.52
C ARG A 295 3.75 18.82 -1.59
N GLY A 296 2.73 18.13 -1.06
CA GLY A 296 2.89 17.04 -0.10
C GLY A 296 2.71 17.45 1.35
N CYS A 297 2.60 18.75 1.64
CA CYS A 297 2.11 19.23 2.93
C CYS A 297 0.59 19.10 3.01
N VAL A 298 0.05 19.14 4.22
CA VAL A 298 -1.40 19.06 4.49
C VAL A 298 -1.81 20.25 5.36
N LEU A 299 -2.85 20.96 4.94
CA LEU A 299 -3.50 21.99 5.75
C LEU A 299 -4.58 21.31 6.60
N VAL A 300 -4.58 21.55 7.91
CA VAL A 300 -5.50 20.87 8.83
C VAL A 300 -6.16 21.84 9.81
N LYS A 301 -7.40 21.48 10.25
CA LYS A 301 -8.11 22.16 11.34
C LYS A 301 -8.94 21.15 12.09
N GLY A 302 -8.71 21.01 13.41
CA GLY A 302 -9.49 20.12 14.26
C GLY A 302 -9.32 18.63 13.94
N THR A 303 -8.13 18.22 13.50
CA THR A 303 -7.78 16.82 13.22
C THR A 303 -6.65 16.35 14.15
N ASN A 304 -6.51 15.02 14.27
CA ASN A 304 -5.39 14.40 14.96
C ASN A 304 -4.28 13.93 13.99
N LEU A 305 -4.34 14.36 12.72
CA LEU A 305 -3.34 14.00 11.71
C LEU A 305 -1.93 14.40 12.14
N ALA A 306 -0.99 13.54 11.87
CA ALA A 306 0.41 13.76 12.23
C ALA A 306 1.35 13.18 11.18
N PRO A 307 2.61 13.63 11.12
CA PRO A 307 3.62 13.02 10.27
C PRO A 307 4.18 11.73 10.89
N TYR A 308 4.41 10.72 10.04
CA TYR A 308 4.96 9.42 10.43
C TYR A 308 6.12 9.01 9.52
N LYS A 309 7.04 8.23 10.06
CA LYS A 309 8.17 7.64 9.31
C LYS A 309 8.08 6.13 9.16
N ARG A 310 7.32 5.48 10.02
CA ARG A 310 7.20 4.02 10.08
C ARG A 310 5.73 3.65 10.11
N LEU A 311 5.35 2.78 9.20
CA LEU A 311 3.97 2.34 9.07
C LEU A 311 3.93 0.87 8.64
N THR A 312 2.87 0.18 9.00
CA THR A 312 2.54 -1.14 8.47
C THR A 312 1.50 -0.97 7.38
N ALA A 313 1.67 -1.64 6.27
CA ALA A 313 0.75 -1.56 5.15
C ALA A 313 0.48 -2.95 4.55
N SER A 314 -0.76 -3.19 4.18
CA SER A 314 -1.15 -4.30 3.31
C SER A 314 -0.83 -3.94 1.87
N LEU A 315 0.05 -4.70 1.23
CA LEU A 315 0.53 -4.47 -0.13
C LEU A 315 0.01 -5.54 -1.09
N LEU A 316 -0.47 -5.13 -2.24
CA LEU A 316 -0.62 -5.97 -3.41
C LEU A 316 0.62 -5.80 -4.30
N TRP A 317 1.40 -6.86 -4.47
CA TRP A 317 2.61 -6.83 -5.28
C TRP A 317 2.31 -6.99 -6.76
N MET A 318 2.80 -6.10 -7.60
CA MET A 318 2.46 -6.01 -9.03
C MET A 318 3.66 -6.18 -9.96
N ASP A 319 4.88 -6.22 -9.40
CA ASP A 319 6.11 -6.34 -10.19
C ASP A 319 6.37 -7.80 -10.55
N ASP A 320 7.05 -8.00 -11.69
CA ASP A 320 7.52 -9.34 -12.10
C ASP A 320 8.69 -9.79 -11.21
N GLU A 321 9.52 -8.84 -10.75
CA GLU A 321 10.56 -9.11 -9.76
C GLU A 321 9.95 -9.25 -8.37
N PRO A 322 10.25 -10.32 -7.63
CA PRO A 322 9.71 -10.49 -6.28
C PRO A 322 10.12 -9.37 -5.32
N LEU A 323 9.22 -9.05 -4.39
CA LEU A 323 9.52 -8.12 -3.30
C LEU A 323 10.74 -8.60 -2.51
N THR A 324 11.75 -7.75 -2.44
CA THR A 324 12.96 -7.99 -1.64
C THR A 324 13.02 -6.98 -0.50
N VAL A 325 13.08 -7.48 0.73
CA VAL A 325 13.23 -6.66 1.93
C VAL A 325 14.52 -5.83 1.85
N GLY A 326 14.42 -4.55 2.17
CA GLY A 326 15.55 -3.61 2.14
C GLY A 326 15.83 -2.96 0.80
N LYS A 327 15.10 -3.29 -0.27
CA LYS A 327 15.20 -2.59 -1.55
C LYS A 327 14.58 -1.20 -1.45
N ASP A 328 15.20 -0.21 -2.12
CA ASP A 328 14.74 1.18 -2.18
C ASP A 328 13.60 1.35 -3.17
N TYR A 329 12.56 2.04 -2.72
CA TYR A 329 11.45 2.49 -3.56
C TYR A 329 11.21 3.99 -3.39
N LEU A 330 10.53 4.59 -4.36
CA LEU A 330 9.79 5.83 -4.12
C LEU A 330 8.42 5.42 -3.58
N VAL A 331 8.11 5.89 -2.38
CA VAL A 331 6.81 5.69 -1.74
C VAL A 331 5.99 6.95 -1.96
N LYS A 332 4.82 6.80 -2.57
CA LYS A 332 3.89 7.91 -2.77
C LYS A 332 2.69 7.70 -1.85
N ILE A 333 2.45 8.67 -0.97
CA ILE A 333 1.28 8.75 -0.08
C ILE A 333 0.63 10.11 -0.32
N GLY A 334 -0.65 10.12 -0.66
CA GLY A 334 -1.34 11.35 -1.05
C GLY A 334 -0.61 12.08 -2.17
N THR A 335 -0.21 13.32 -1.90
CA THR A 335 0.52 14.18 -2.86
C THR A 335 2.04 14.17 -2.68
N LYS A 336 2.56 13.52 -1.63
CA LYS A 336 3.99 13.41 -1.31
C LYS A 336 4.59 12.16 -1.96
N THR A 337 5.81 12.31 -2.49
CA THR A 337 6.64 11.19 -2.94
C THR A 337 7.99 11.28 -2.25
N ILE A 338 8.39 10.22 -1.56
CA ILE A 338 9.63 10.16 -0.78
C ILE A 338 10.32 8.82 -0.97
N ALA A 339 11.59 8.74 -0.66
CA ALA A 339 12.29 7.47 -0.65
C ALA A 339 11.89 6.67 0.60
N GLY A 340 11.81 5.36 0.44
CA GLY A 340 11.51 4.44 1.54
C GLY A 340 11.88 3.01 1.16
N ILE A 341 11.76 2.13 2.13
CA ILE A 341 12.02 0.70 1.96
C ILE A 341 10.89 -0.13 2.54
N VAL A 342 10.74 -1.33 2.03
CA VAL A 342 10.03 -2.38 2.76
C VAL A 342 11.03 -2.99 3.75
N ALA A 343 10.87 -2.67 5.01
CA ALA A 343 11.79 -3.04 6.06
C ALA A 343 11.60 -4.49 6.55
N GLY A 344 10.40 -5.04 6.36
CA GLY A 344 10.06 -6.43 6.68
C GLY A 344 8.74 -6.85 6.08
N ILE A 345 8.53 -8.14 5.97
CA ILE A 345 7.26 -8.77 5.66
C ILE A 345 6.80 -9.42 6.96
N ASP A 346 5.67 -8.96 7.51
CA ASP A 346 5.12 -9.53 8.73
C ASP A 346 4.49 -10.90 8.41
N TYR A 347 3.67 -10.95 7.37
CA TYR A 347 3.13 -12.20 6.79
C TYR A 347 2.60 -11.94 5.38
N ALA A 348 2.50 -13.00 4.59
CA ALA A 348 1.75 -13.00 3.34
C ALA A 348 0.36 -13.60 3.55
N ILE A 349 -0.56 -13.31 2.66
CA ILE A 349 -1.91 -13.86 2.66
C ILE A 349 -2.02 -14.85 1.51
N ASP A 350 -2.35 -16.10 1.81
CA ASP A 350 -2.74 -17.05 0.78
C ASP A 350 -4.06 -16.63 0.16
N VAL A 351 -4.03 -16.32 -1.14
CA VAL A 351 -5.21 -15.79 -1.84
C VAL A 351 -6.35 -16.82 -1.98
N ASN A 352 -6.06 -18.10 -1.80
CA ASN A 352 -7.03 -19.19 -1.91
C ASN A 352 -7.72 -19.47 -0.56
N THR A 353 -6.94 -19.54 0.53
CA THR A 353 -7.42 -19.91 1.86
C THR A 353 -7.63 -18.72 2.78
N GLY A 354 -6.96 -17.59 2.53
CA GLY A 354 -6.94 -16.44 3.42
C GLY A 354 -6.02 -16.56 4.62
N GLU A 355 -5.31 -17.66 4.74
CA GLU A 355 -4.41 -17.91 5.85
C GLU A 355 -3.18 -17.02 5.79
N HIS A 356 -2.68 -16.65 6.97
CA HIS A 356 -1.42 -15.94 7.11
C HIS A 356 -0.26 -16.92 6.98
N ILE A 357 0.61 -16.68 6.03
CA ILE A 357 1.79 -17.51 5.78
C ILE A 357 3.07 -16.70 5.98
N ASN A 358 4.06 -17.33 6.59
CA ASN A 358 5.38 -16.71 6.69
C ASN A 358 6.03 -16.69 5.31
N ALA A 359 6.43 -15.51 4.86
CA ALA A 359 7.09 -15.33 3.57
C ALA A 359 8.32 -14.45 3.71
N GLU A 360 9.39 -14.79 3.01
CA GLU A 360 10.61 -13.97 2.92
C GLU A 360 10.60 -13.09 1.67
N THR A 361 9.79 -13.45 0.69
CA THR A 361 9.59 -12.72 -0.57
C THR A 361 8.15 -12.82 -1.00
N ILE A 362 7.67 -11.88 -1.80
CA ILE A 362 6.31 -11.87 -2.36
C ILE A 362 6.42 -11.80 -3.87
N GLY A 363 5.84 -12.77 -4.53
CA GLY A 363 5.74 -12.78 -5.99
C GLY A 363 4.58 -11.92 -6.51
N LYS A 364 4.53 -11.78 -7.83
CA LYS A 364 3.47 -11.04 -8.55
C LYS A 364 2.07 -11.52 -8.13
N ASN A 365 1.17 -10.56 -7.94
CA ASN A 365 -0.21 -10.73 -7.46
C ASN A 365 -0.33 -11.24 -6.02
N GLY A 366 0.76 -11.36 -5.29
CA GLY A 366 0.75 -11.69 -3.87
C GLY A 366 0.30 -10.52 -3.01
N ILE A 367 -0.38 -10.82 -1.92
CA ILE A 367 -0.78 -9.84 -0.90
C ILE A 367 0.02 -10.11 0.37
N ALA A 368 0.59 -9.08 0.95
CA ALA A 368 1.35 -9.21 2.19
C ALA A 368 1.23 -7.97 3.07
N VAL A 369 1.29 -8.18 4.36
CA VAL A 369 1.42 -7.11 5.36
C VAL A 369 2.91 -6.86 5.58
N CYS A 370 3.31 -5.61 5.34
CA CYS A 370 4.70 -5.20 5.30
C CYS A 370 4.95 -3.98 6.15
N GLU A 371 6.10 -3.94 6.77
CA GLU A 371 6.58 -2.75 7.43
C GLU A 371 7.32 -1.84 6.44
N ILE A 372 6.88 -0.59 6.36
CA ILE A 372 7.46 0.43 5.48
C ILE A 372 8.16 1.49 6.31
N LEU A 373 9.37 1.81 5.91
CA LEU A 373 10.21 2.82 6.53
C LEU A 373 10.53 3.92 5.54
N LEU A 374 10.23 5.15 5.92
CA LEU A 374 10.37 6.34 5.09
C LEU A 374 11.59 7.15 5.50
N THR A 375 12.27 7.76 4.54
CA THR A 375 13.45 8.62 4.81
C THR A 375 13.08 9.92 5.52
N GLU A 376 11.87 10.42 5.26
CA GLU A 376 11.31 11.61 5.90
C GLU A 376 9.93 11.28 6.49
N ALA A 377 9.48 12.08 7.45
CA ALA A 377 8.12 11.98 7.94
C ALA A 377 7.11 12.49 6.89
N VAL A 378 6.05 11.75 6.68
CA VAL A 378 4.93 12.11 5.81
C VAL A 378 3.64 12.11 6.62
N VAL A 379 2.75 13.03 6.30
CA VAL A 379 1.41 13.02 6.90
C VAL A 379 0.68 11.81 6.34
N ALA A 380 0.37 10.88 7.21
CA ALA A 380 -0.32 9.63 6.87
C ALA A 380 -1.38 9.32 7.94
N ASP A 381 -2.35 8.53 7.58
CA ASP A 381 -3.34 8.01 8.50
C ASP A 381 -3.75 6.59 8.14
N LEU A 382 -4.55 5.96 8.98
CA LEU A 382 -5.16 4.67 8.66
C LEU A 382 -6.06 4.81 7.43
N PHE A 383 -6.00 3.85 6.54
CA PHE A 383 -6.81 3.88 5.32
C PHE A 383 -8.32 3.92 5.59
N GLU A 384 -8.77 3.26 6.65
CA GLU A 384 -10.17 3.24 7.06
C GLU A 384 -10.67 4.61 7.54
N GLU A 385 -9.77 5.44 8.10
CA GLU A 385 -10.10 6.77 8.62
C GLU A 385 -10.00 7.84 7.51
N HIS A 386 -8.87 7.89 6.82
CA HIS A 386 -8.60 8.91 5.79
C HIS A 386 -7.97 8.28 4.54
N ARG A 387 -8.82 7.87 3.61
CA ARG A 387 -8.43 7.12 2.40
C ARG A 387 -7.23 7.75 1.66
N THR A 388 -7.28 9.05 1.37
CA THR A 388 -6.23 9.77 0.61
C THR A 388 -4.86 9.78 1.31
N LEU A 389 -4.84 9.72 2.64
CA LEU A 389 -3.61 9.70 3.45
C LEU A 389 -3.22 8.29 3.91
N GLY A 390 -4.11 7.31 3.70
CA GLY A 390 -3.91 5.91 4.03
C GLY A 390 -3.60 5.01 2.84
N GLU A 391 -3.68 5.51 1.61
CA GLU A 391 -3.30 4.78 0.41
C GLU A 391 -1.87 5.08 -0.01
N LEU A 392 -1.19 4.09 -0.56
CA LEU A 392 0.19 4.25 -1.03
C LEU A 392 0.51 3.41 -2.27
N ILE A 393 1.53 3.86 -3.01
CA ILE A 393 2.16 3.04 -4.04
C ILE A 393 3.67 3.01 -3.84
N LEU A 394 4.26 1.87 -4.17
CA LEU A 394 5.70 1.70 -4.27
C LEU A 394 6.12 1.75 -5.74
N ILE A 395 7.08 2.62 -6.03
CA ILE A 395 7.60 2.83 -7.38
C ILE A 395 9.07 2.42 -7.39
N ASP A 396 9.45 1.52 -8.27
CA ASP A 396 10.85 1.13 -8.46
C ASP A 396 11.67 2.33 -8.95
N ARG A 397 12.80 2.60 -8.29
CA ARG A 397 13.62 3.80 -8.58
C ARG A 397 14.43 3.70 -9.88
N VAL A 398 14.58 2.52 -10.41
CA VAL A 398 15.37 2.27 -11.63
C VAL A 398 14.47 2.29 -12.86
N THR A 399 13.39 1.51 -12.80
CA THR A 399 12.45 1.36 -13.92
C THR A 399 11.35 2.42 -13.95
N ASN A 400 11.10 3.10 -12.82
CA ASN A 400 9.96 3.99 -12.58
C ASN A 400 8.58 3.30 -12.74
N MET A 401 8.55 1.97 -12.69
CA MET A 401 7.31 1.20 -12.70
C MET A 401 6.72 1.11 -11.29
N THR A 402 5.40 1.07 -11.22
CA THR A 402 4.71 0.80 -9.95
C THR A 402 4.89 -0.67 -9.60
N SER A 403 5.59 -0.95 -8.50
CA SER A 403 5.85 -2.31 -8.02
C SER A 403 4.78 -2.83 -7.08
N ALA A 404 4.11 -1.95 -6.32
CA ALA A 404 3.00 -2.31 -5.45
C ALA A 404 2.01 -1.17 -5.27
N CYS A 405 0.77 -1.50 -4.97
CA CYS A 405 -0.18 -0.61 -4.30
C CYS A 405 -0.54 -1.19 -2.94
N GLY A 406 -1.00 -0.35 -2.02
CA GLY A 406 -1.39 -0.82 -0.70
C GLY A 406 -2.06 0.24 0.15
N VAL A 407 -2.43 -0.19 1.33
CA VAL A 407 -3.15 0.62 2.32
C VAL A 407 -2.44 0.56 3.67
N VAL A 408 -2.51 1.65 4.39
CA VAL A 408 -1.90 1.78 5.73
C VAL A 408 -2.83 1.16 6.76
N ASP A 409 -2.34 0.13 7.44
CA ASP A 409 -3.07 -0.58 8.49
C ASP A 409 -2.69 -0.10 9.89
N GLU A 410 -1.43 0.34 10.08
CA GLU A 410 -0.92 0.78 11.38
C GLU A 410 0.15 1.87 11.24
N LEU A 411 0.11 2.84 12.14
CA LEU A 411 1.06 3.95 12.23
C LEU A 411 1.94 3.74 13.46
N LYS A 412 3.24 3.51 13.26
CA LYS A 412 4.12 3.07 14.37
C LYS A 412 4.93 4.17 15.02
N GLU A 413 5.33 5.19 14.30
CA GLU A 413 6.12 6.30 14.86
C GLU A 413 5.67 7.63 14.32
N LYS A 414 5.28 8.54 15.22
CA LYS A 414 5.11 9.95 14.88
C LYS A 414 6.46 10.51 14.50
N GLY A 415 6.51 11.29 13.42
CA GLY A 415 7.74 11.95 13.02
C GLY A 415 8.22 12.91 14.09
N GLY A 416 8.96 12.39 15.02
CA GLY A 416 9.74 13.16 15.99
C GLY A 416 11.11 13.52 15.41
N SER A 417 11.80 14.45 16.05
CA SER A 417 13.19 14.72 15.72
C SER A 417 14.01 13.45 15.91
N PHE A 418 15.16 13.38 15.26
CA PHE A 418 16.13 12.28 15.41
C PHE A 418 16.50 11.95 16.87
N SER A 419 16.06 12.76 17.82
CA SER A 419 16.31 12.60 19.26
C SER A 419 15.58 11.44 19.93
N ASP A 420 14.49 10.91 19.32
CA ASP A 420 13.75 9.78 19.91
C ASP A 420 14.34 8.42 19.52
N ARG A 421 15.58 8.41 19.03
CA ARG A 421 16.20 7.26 18.45
C ARG A 421 17.01 6.44 19.40
N ALA A 422 16.80 5.17 19.23
CA ALA A 422 17.68 4.07 19.50
C ALA A 422 18.37 4.09 20.86
N SER A 423 17.70 3.51 21.83
CA SER A 423 18.46 2.91 22.92
C SER A 423 19.21 1.72 22.38
N PHE A 424 20.53 1.80 22.27
CA PHE A 424 21.33 0.62 22.06
C PHE A 424 21.29 -0.23 23.32
N LYS A 425 20.68 -1.39 23.24
CA LYS A 425 20.87 -2.44 24.22
C LYS A 425 22.00 -3.32 23.73
N PHE A 426 23.12 -3.23 24.40
CA PHE A 426 24.16 -4.24 24.23
C PHE A 426 23.74 -5.44 25.07
N GLU A 427 23.28 -6.50 24.42
CA GLU A 427 22.95 -7.72 25.14
C GLU A 427 24.20 -8.32 25.74
N ASN A 428 24.03 -8.62 27.01
CA ASN A 428 24.79 -9.55 27.82
C ASN A 428 26.16 -9.88 27.27
N LEU A 429 27.03 -8.99 27.54
CA LEU A 429 28.43 -9.22 27.42
C LEU A 429 28.83 -10.21 28.51
N GLU A 430 28.34 -11.46 28.33
CA GLU A 430 28.81 -12.52 29.19
C GLU A 430 30.31 -12.71 29.02
N ALA A 431 30.88 -13.05 30.04
CA ALA A 431 32.24 -13.35 30.43
C ALA A 431 33.17 -14.06 29.44
N ARG A 432 32.92 -14.02 28.18
CA ARG A 432 33.75 -14.65 27.16
C ARG A 432 34.58 -13.68 26.33
N GLY A 433 35.22 -12.72 26.96
CA GLY A 433 36.07 -11.83 26.20
C GLY A 433 35.30 -10.88 25.36
N ASP A 434 34.47 -10.19 26.08
CA ASP A 434 33.76 -9.10 25.48
C ASP A 434 34.74 -8.18 24.80
N ILE A 435 34.56 -8.05 23.51
CA ILE A 435 35.39 -7.18 22.68
C ILE A 435 35.15 -5.73 23.09
N PHE A 436 33.95 -5.44 23.63
CA PHE A 436 33.50 -4.12 23.96
C PHE A 436 33.04 -3.99 25.39
N GLU A 437 33.21 -2.83 25.90
CA GLU A 437 32.62 -2.35 27.13
C GLU A 437 31.16 -2.03 26.93
N GLU A 438 30.34 -2.12 27.96
CA GLU A 438 28.93 -1.76 27.90
C GLU A 438 28.76 -0.27 27.67
N PHE A 439 27.82 0.07 26.76
CA PHE A 439 27.43 1.42 26.48
C PHE A 439 25.97 1.60 26.88
N TYR A 440 25.69 2.66 27.63
CA TYR A 440 24.34 3.05 27.98
C TYR A 440 24.01 4.35 27.28
N TYR A 441 22.90 4.37 26.60
CA TYR A 441 22.34 5.55 25.99
C TYR A 441 21.30 6.17 26.92
N ASP A 442 21.44 7.45 27.22
CA ASP A 442 20.44 8.21 27.94
C ASP A 442 19.56 8.99 26.93
N PRO A 443 18.34 8.51 26.65
CA PRO A 443 17.47 9.16 25.68
C PRO A 443 16.99 10.54 26.09
N GLN A 444 17.08 10.90 27.38
CA GLN A 444 16.61 12.20 27.86
C GLN A 444 17.66 13.29 27.71
N SER A 445 18.90 12.96 27.88
CA SER A 445 19.99 13.95 27.81
C SER A 445 20.61 14.06 26.42
N LEU A 446 20.27 13.15 25.50
CA LEU A 446 21.01 12.97 24.23
C LEU A 446 22.52 12.90 24.44
N SER A 447 22.94 12.85 25.70
CA SER A 447 24.34 12.67 26.02
C SER A 447 24.72 11.28 25.63
N VAL A 448 25.69 11.24 24.77
CA VAL A 448 26.33 10.06 24.32
C VAL A 448 26.54 9.11 25.48
N LEU A 449 26.01 7.95 25.36
CA LEU A 449 26.46 6.74 25.98
C LEU A 449 27.24 6.94 27.28
N LYS A 450 26.62 6.61 28.36
CA LYS A 450 27.39 6.30 29.57
C LYS A 450 28.19 5.03 29.25
N TYR A 451 29.45 5.22 28.97
CA TYR A 451 30.37 4.13 28.81
C TYR A 451 30.60 3.49 30.17
N GLN A 452 30.24 2.22 30.30
CA GLN A 452 30.58 1.43 31.47
C GLN A 452 31.50 0.30 31.02
N PRO A 453 32.73 0.27 31.49
CA PRO A 453 33.60 -0.87 31.23
C PRO A 453 32.93 -2.11 31.83
N VAL A 454 32.92 -3.17 31.06
CA VAL A 454 32.51 -4.47 31.57
C VAL A 454 33.53 -4.84 32.63
N ASP A 455 33.07 -5.19 33.83
CA ASP A 455 33.91 -5.64 34.94
C ASP A 455 34.59 -6.96 34.66
N LYS A 456 35.30 -7.03 33.55
CA LYS A 456 35.97 -8.24 33.16
C LYS A 456 37.28 -7.97 32.47
N THR A 457 38.16 -8.72 32.90
CA THR A 457 39.55 -8.73 32.57
C THR A 457 39.89 -9.07 31.13
N TYR A 458 38.92 -9.10 30.23
CA TYR A 458 39.16 -9.56 28.88
C TYR A 458 39.10 -8.44 27.88
N THR A 459 40.22 -8.19 27.28
CA THR A 459 40.37 -7.34 26.12
C THR A 459 40.21 -8.13 24.82
N VAL A 460 39.92 -7.46 23.74
CA VAL A 460 39.92 -8.06 22.41
C VAL A 460 41.28 -8.73 22.16
N GLY A 461 41.28 -10.00 21.88
CA GLY A 461 42.48 -10.79 21.67
C GLY A 461 42.96 -11.56 22.87
N ASP A 462 42.63 -11.19 24.09
CA ASP A 462 43.07 -11.92 25.27
C ASP A 462 42.39 -13.27 25.44
N LYS A 463 41.30 -13.47 24.75
CA LYS A 463 40.47 -14.66 24.88
C LYS A 463 40.20 -15.43 23.63
N ILE A 464 40.74 -15.00 22.55
CA ILE A 464 40.57 -15.73 21.32
C ILE A 464 41.48 -16.95 21.42
N PRO A 465 40.94 -18.16 21.57
CA PRO A 465 41.75 -19.34 21.66
C PRO A 465 42.44 -19.54 20.33
N THR A 466 43.75 -19.49 20.36
CA THR A 466 44.57 -19.88 19.25
C THR A 466 45.38 -21.05 19.69
N GLU A 467 45.32 -22.13 18.95
CA GLU A 467 46.20 -23.26 19.20
C GLU A 467 47.65 -22.79 19.06
N GLY A 468 48.34 -22.72 20.19
CA GLY A 468 49.78 -22.50 20.28
C GLY A 468 50.27 -21.06 20.38
N GLU A 469 49.52 -20.05 20.02
CA GLU A 469 49.85 -18.64 20.26
C GLU A 469 48.60 -17.80 20.51
N SER A 470 48.60 -17.04 21.57
CA SER A 470 47.51 -16.10 21.83
C SER A 470 47.59 -14.92 20.87
N TYR A 471 46.58 -14.71 20.09
CA TYR A 471 46.40 -13.43 19.43
C TYR A 471 45.89 -12.44 20.45
N LYS A 472 46.76 -11.60 20.87
CA LYS A 472 46.41 -10.57 21.84
C LYS A 472 45.42 -9.57 21.25
N TYR A 473 45.48 -9.32 19.96
CA TYR A 473 44.69 -8.33 19.29
C TYR A 473 44.29 -8.84 17.90
N PRO A 474 43.01 -8.87 17.60
CA PRO A 474 42.57 -9.07 16.23
C PRO A 474 42.98 -7.85 15.41
N ASP A 475 43.39 -8.11 14.21
CA ASP A 475 43.97 -7.09 13.34
C ASP A 475 42.90 -6.28 12.60
N SER A 476 41.69 -6.80 12.52
CA SER A 476 40.59 -6.12 11.85
C SER A 476 39.21 -6.53 12.37
N PHE A 477 38.28 -5.65 12.18
CA PHE A 477 36.89 -5.84 12.55
C PHE A 477 36.01 -5.56 11.35
N ASP A 478 35.05 -6.44 11.09
CA ASP A 478 33.98 -6.19 10.15
C ASP A 478 32.72 -5.80 10.95
N ILE A 479 32.28 -4.56 10.79
CA ILE A 479 31.06 -4.04 11.42
C ILE A 479 29.95 -4.12 10.39
N ILE A 480 28.94 -4.92 10.67
CA ILE A 480 27.81 -5.13 9.79
C ILE A 480 26.59 -4.54 10.45
N VAL A 481 26.06 -3.49 9.85
CA VAL A 481 24.87 -2.81 10.35
C VAL A 481 23.66 -3.38 9.63
N LEU A 482 22.74 -3.95 10.39
CA LEU A 482 21.49 -4.51 9.94
C LEU A 482 20.34 -3.73 10.55
N ARG A 483 19.11 -4.06 10.15
CA ARG A 483 17.91 -3.38 10.60
C ARG A 483 17.74 -3.37 12.13
N ASP A 484 17.93 -4.52 12.74
CA ASP A 484 17.63 -4.78 14.16
C ASP A 484 18.90 -4.90 15.01
N ARG A 485 20.06 -4.91 14.38
CA ARG A 485 21.31 -5.17 15.08
C ARG A 485 22.54 -4.65 14.37
N VAL A 486 23.58 -4.44 15.13
CA VAL A 486 24.94 -4.28 14.64
C VAL A 486 25.72 -5.55 14.96
N THR A 487 26.27 -6.20 13.95
CA THR A 487 27.13 -7.37 14.11
C THR A 487 28.58 -6.96 13.94
N VAL A 488 29.40 -7.28 14.91
CA VAL A 488 30.84 -7.06 14.83
C VAL A 488 31.52 -8.41 14.73
N LYS A 489 32.25 -8.64 13.66
CA LYS A 489 33.10 -9.81 13.46
C LYS A 489 34.54 -9.43 13.67
N VAL A 490 35.20 -10.21 14.49
CA VAL A 490 36.63 -10.07 14.73
C VAL A 490 37.35 -11.01 13.78
N ARG A 491 38.21 -10.46 12.94
CA ARG A 491 38.99 -11.22 11.96
C ARG A 491 40.45 -11.23 12.32
N ASN A 492 41.02 -12.40 12.32
CA ASN A 492 42.46 -12.55 12.51
C ASN A 492 43.22 -12.19 11.22
N LYS A 493 44.15 -11.28 11.31
CA LYS A 493 44.92 -10.79 10.16
C LYS A 493 45.84 -11.83 9.56
N LYS A 494 46.41 -12.70 10.38
CA LYS A 494 47.35 -13.74 9.89
C LYS A 494 46.65 -14.80 9.05
N ILE A 495 45.48 -15.27 9.52
CA ILE A 495 44.77 -16.37 8.86
C ILE A 495 43.53 -15.89 8.07
N GLY A 496 43.09 -14.64 8.25
CA GLY A 496 41.93 -14.08 7.56
C GLY A 496 40.58 -14.59 8.07
N ASP A 497 40.57 -15.56 8.97
CA ASP A 497 39.36 -16.19 9.47
C ASP A 497 38.66 -15.33 10.52
N ILE A 498 37.33 -15.49 10.59
CA ILE A 498 36.50 -14.86 11.62
C ILE A 498 36.62 -15.72 12.88
N ILE A 499 37.17 -15.14 13.93
CA ILE A 499 37.42 -15.81 15.20
C ILE A 499 36.38 -15.52 16.26
N GLU A 500 35.65 -14.43 16.11
CA GLU A 500 34.56 -14.08 16.99
C GLU A 500 33.49 -13.24 16.27
N THR A 501 32.24 -13.36 16.72
CA THR A 501 31.12 -12.55 16.24
C THR A 501 30.27 -12.12 17.41
N LYS A 502 29.98 -10.82 17.52
CA LYS A 502 29.10 -10.23 18.52
C LYS A 502 27.97 -9.50 17.83
N ASN A 503 26.76 -9.65 18.34
CA ASN A 503 25.59 -8.95 17.90
C ASN A 503 25.14 -7.96 18.97
N TYR A 504 24.85 -6.75 18.53
CA TYR A 504 24.31 -5.68 19.36
C TYR A 504 22.95 -5.33 18.82
N GLU A 505 21.91 -5.65 19.57
CA GLU A 505 20.54 -5.27 19.21
C GLU A 505 20.35 -3.77 19.43
N TYR A 506 19.53 -3.16 18.62
CA TYR A 506 19.15 -1.77 18.80
C TYR A 506 17.70 -1.57 18.39
N ASP A 507 17.06 -0.64 19.07
CA ASP A 507 15.71 -0.18 18.71
C ASP A 507 15.87 1.09 17.88
N GLY A 508 15.60 0.99 16.60
CA GLY A 508 15.79 2.12 15.71
C GLY A 508 15.84 1.76 14.23
N TYR A 509 16.09 2.76 13.43
CA TYR A 509 16.03 2.64 11.99
C TYR A 509 17.27 2.03 11.37
N PRO A 510 17.09 1.21 10.33
CA PRO A 510 18.18 0.87 9.44
C PRO A 510 18.72 2.16 8.81
N VAL A 511 19.95 2.12 8.46
CA VAL A 511 20.71 3.25 7.97
C VAL A 511 20.93 3.16 6.48
N ILE A 512 21.22 4.29 5.86
CA ILE A 512 21.46 4.41 4.41
C ILE A 512 20.37 3.72 3.59
N ASN A 513 19.27 4.40 3.42
CA ASN A 513 18.16 3.93 2.59
C ASN A 513 17.69 2.51 2.96
N GLY A 514 17.81 2.15 4.23
CA GLY A 514 17.38 0.87 4.75
C GLY A 514 18.17 -0.34 4.33
N ARG A 515 19.28 -0.15 3.68
CA ARG A 515 20.21 -1.23 3.35
C ARG A 515 21.19 -1.48 4.48
N GLY A 516 21.42 -2.75 4.77
CA GLY A 516 22.54 -3.11 5.60
C GLY A 516 23.86 -2.73 4.90
N PHE A 517 24.88 -2.47 5.66
CA PHE A 517 26.19 -2.14 5.14
C PHE A 517 27.29 -2.74 6.01
N GLU A 518 28.46 -2.90 5.43
CA GLU A 518 29.64 -3.41 6.09
C GLU A 518 30.73 -2.34 6.12
N ILE A 519 31.28 -2.10 7.31
CA ILE A 519 32.43 -1.23 7.52
C ILE A 519 33.58 -2.05 8.08
N LYS A 520 34.75 -1.86 7.54
CA LYS A 520 35.96 -2.49 8.05
C LYS A 520 36.71 -1.53 8.95
N ALA A 521 36.99 -1.95 10.16
CA ALA A 521 37.77 -1.20 11.11
C ALA A 521 39.06 -1.98 11.44
N ASP A 522 40.15 -1.26 11.64
CA ASP A 522 41.48 -1.84 11.91
C ASP A 522 41.84 -1.79 13.40
N SER A 523 40.96 -1.23 14.23
CA SER A 523 41.21 -1.17 15.67
C SER A 523 39.91 -1.20 16.48
N ARG A 524 40.03 -1.68 17.72
CA ARG A 524 38.95 -1.67 18.69
C ARG A 524 38.41 -0.27 18.93
N GLU A 525 39.29 0.71 19.03
CA GLU A 525 38.89 2.11 19.26
C GLU A 525 37.96 2.64 18.15
N LYS A 526 38.26 2.31 16.91
CA LYS A 526 37.39 2.67 15.78
C LYS A 526 36.01 2.03 15.88
N VAL A 527 35.94 0.76 16.27
CA VAL A 527 34.66 0.08 16.47
C VAL A 527 33.85 0.73 17.59
N VAL A 528 34.51 0.98 18.73
CA VAL A 528 33.87 1.64 19.88
C VAL A 528 33.37 3.03 19.50
N ASN A 529 34.18 3.80 18.79
CA ASN A 529 33.78 5.13 18.32
C ASN A 529 32.64 5.06 17.31
N PHE A 530 32.66 4.09 16.39
CA PHE A 530 31.56 3.86 15.47
C PHE A 530 30.26 3.58 16.21
N LEU A 531 30.26 2.62 17.13
CA LEU A 531 29.04 2.25 17.89
C LEU A 531 28.51 3.44 18.68
N ARG A 532 29.42 4.20 19.31
CA ARG A 532 29.06 5.38 20.09
C ARG A 532 28.42 6.46 19.22
N GLU A 533 29.05 6.79 18.10
CA GLU A 533 28.54 7.78 17.17
C GLU A 533 27.28 7.32 16.43
N TYR A 534 27.18 6.02 16.17
CA TYR A 534 26.00 5.43 15.57
C TYR A 534 24.76 5.62 16.45
N ALA A 535 24.92 5.43 17.76
CA ALA A 535 23.83 5.62 18.73
C ALA A 535 23.36 7.08 18.86
N THR A 536 24.27 8.03 18.62
CA THR A 536 24.02 9.46 18.86
C THR A 536 23.96 10.31 17.60
N ARG A 537 23.91 9.66 16.45
CA ARG A 537 23.88 10.40 15.17
C ARG A 537 22.62 11.29 15.04
N ASP A 538 22.83 12.55 14.71
CA ASP A 538 21.77 13.49 14.40
C ASP A 538 21.53 13.61 12.89
N ASP A 539 22.59 13.39 12.09
CA ASP A 539 22.60 13.48 10.63
C ASP A 539 23.26 12.22 10.05
N GLU A 540 22.46 11.36 9.46
CA GLU A 540 22.94 10.12 8.85
C GLU A 540 23.98 10.35 7.76
N ASN A 541 23.78 11.33 6.92
CA ASN A 541 24.69 11.59 5.80
C ASN A 541 26.06 11.98 6.30
N LYS A 542 26.14 12.92 7.24
CA LYS A 542 27.42 13.33 7.84
C LYS A 542 28.08 12.21 8.63
N PHE A 543 27.28 11.42 9.35
CA PHE A 543 27.77 10.26 10.05
C PHE A 543 28.45 9.27 9.10
N PHE A 544 27.77 8.91 8.00
CA PHE A 544 28.30 7.94 7.05
C PHE A 544 29.42 8.48 6.18
N GLU A 545 29.39 9.75 5.78
CA GLU A 545 30.52 10.39 5.09
C GLU A 545 31.82 10.22 5.89
N LYS A 546 31.77 10.48 7.19
CA LYS A 546 32.91 10.30 8.07
C LYS A 546 33.42 8.87 8.06
N TRP A 547 32.53 7.90 8.19
CA TRP A 547 32.90 6.49 8.33
C TRP A 547 33.23 5.81 7.00
N LEU A 548 32.56 6.16 5.92
CA LEU A 548 32.84 5.65 4.57
C LEU A 548 34.21 6.10 4.05
N ASN A 549 34.58 7.34 4.29
CA ASN A 549 35.91 7.83 3.94
C ASN A 549 37.05 7.11 4.69
N PHE A 550 36.70 6.44 5.78
CA PHE A 550 37.66 5.80 6.67
C PHE A 550 37.68 4.29 6.48
N ASN A 551 36.59 3.69 6.07
CA ASN A 551 36.40 2.25 5.95
C ASN A 551 35.82 1.90 4.57
N THR A 552 35.96 0.63 4.21
CA THR A 552 35.37 0.12 2.97
C THR A 552 33.87 -0.13 3.16
N TYR A 553 33.05 0.55 2.38
CA TYR A 553 31.62 0.30 2.33
C TYR A 553 31.29 -0.85 1.37
N ARG A 554 30.38 -1.72 1.77
CA ARG A 554 29.84 -2.77 0.92
C ARG A 554 28.34 -2.90 1.13
N LYS A 555 27.60 -3.13 0.05
CA LYS A 555 26.20 -3.53 0.14
C LYS A 555 26.15 -4.92 0.77
N VAL A 556 25.37 -5.04 1.84
CA VAL A 556 25.20 -6.30 2.57
C VAL A 556 23.90 -6.95 2.12
N THR A 557 23.98 -8.16 1.59
CA THR A 557 22.81 -9.02 1.37
C THR A 557 22.81 -10.08 2.46
N VAL A 558 21.75 -10.10 3.28
CA VAL A 558 21.65 -11.02 4.41
C VAL A 558 20.96 -12.29 3.97
N LYS A 559 21.65 -13.43 4.06
CA LYS A 559 21.01 -14.75 3.99
C LYS A 559 20.77 -15.28 5.39
N LYS A 560 19.52 -15.42 5.78
CA LYS A 560 19.13 -16.02 7.04
C LYS A 560 19.41 -17.53 6.99
N LYS A 561 20.35 -18.01 7.77
CA LYS A 561 20.47 -19.45 8.05
C LYS A 561 19.52 -19.81 9.17
N ILE A 562 18.48 -20.56 8.85
CA ILE A 562 17.63 -21.19 9.86
C ILE A 562 18.47 -22.30 10.50
N LYS A 563 18.74 -22.17 11.78
CA LYS A 563 19.30 -23.26 12.58
C LYS A 563 18.20 -24.03 13.29
N ALA A 564 18.39 -25.32 13.40
CA ALA A 564 17.54 -26.21 14.18
C ALA A 564 17.48 -25.78 15.66
N VAL A 565 16.33 -26.02 16.26
CA VAL A 565 16.01 -25.69 17.65
C VAL A 565 17.12 -26.11 18.60
N GLY A 566 17.74 -25.16 19.28
CA GLY A 566 18.70 -25.42 20.37
C GLY A 566 20.07 -24.73 20.27
N GLU A 567 20.37 -24.05 19.17
CA GLU A 567 21.62 -23.33 19.05
C GLU A 567 21.43 -21.84 18.76
N MET A 568 22.14 -21.00 19.49
CA MET A 568 22.13 -19.55 19.26
C MET A 568 22.44 -19.22 17.80
N PRO A 569 21.78 -18.23 17.20
CA PRO A 569 22.02 -17.88 15.80
C PRO A 569 23.44 -17.37 15.63
N THR A 570 24.28 -18.22 15.09
CA THR A 570 25.59 -17.79 14.64
C THR A 570 25.54 -17.52 13.16
N ALA A 571 25.99 -16.36 12.82
CA ALA A 571 26.38 -15.92 11.48
C ALA A 571 25.27 -15.85 10.42
N PHE A 572 24.90 -14.65 10.11
CA PHE A 572 24.40 -14.33 8.79
C PHE A 572 25.52 -14.50 7.77
N CYS A 573 25.29 -15.31 6.75
CA CYS A 573 26.17 -15.29 5.58
C CYS A 573 25.79 -14.08 4.74
N ILE A 574 26.71 -13.20 4.55
CA ILE A 574 26.61 -12.06 3.69
C ILE A 574 27.26 -12.46 2.37
N THR A 575 26.52 -12.38 1.32
CA THR A 575 27.03 -12.52 -0.05
C THR A 575 27.05 -11.19 -0.76
#